data_c27d7b27b208286cc379b39e953801f0
#
_entry.id   c27d7b27b208286cc379b39e953801f0
#
_cell.length_a   1.000
_cell.length_b   1.000
_cell.length_c   1.000
_cell.angle_alpha   90.00
_cell.angle_beta   90.00
_cell.angle_gamma   90.00
#
_symmetry.space_group_name_H-M   'P 1'
#
loop_
_entity.id
_entity.type
_entity.pdbx_description
1 polymer ?
#
loop_
_entity_poly.entity_id
_entity_poly.type
_entity_poly.pdbx_seq_one_letter_code
_entity_poly.pdbx_strand_id
1 'polypeptide(L)'
;MDPKRLLIFRAVARAGSISGAARDLGWTQPAVSQHLRALERSVGCALLLRGAGGVELTEPGRVLLVRADALAVQLHMAEEELADLSALRRGRVRLAAYPSAAATLVPRAIAGLRSRHPDIDVELTEAEPPEALDLLNAGDVDLAVVFSYGDDPVDTPGLRWTPLAGEPVALVVGADHAAGRRKRLTLRDLADEPWIVGCARCRAHTLLLCADAGFEPRVRHISDDYVVVQNLVAVGLGVTLLPRSALEAYRHPDVTVREHASFGTRTYGIVHREGAEQVPATAALVRELSA
;
A
#
# COMPACT_ATOMS: atom_id res chain seq x y z
N MET A 1 -17.98 -27.57 1.78
CA MET A 1 -16.86 -26.90 2.49
C MET A 1 -17.44 -25.97 3.54
N ASP A 2 -16.94 -25.97 4.77
CA ASP A 2 -17.45 -25.13 5.87
C ASP A 2 -16.74 -23.78 5.85
N PRO A 3 -17.46 -22.63 5.69
CA PRO A 3 -16.87 -21.30 5.65
C PRO A 3 -16.03 -20.96 6.88
N LYS A 4 -16.45 -21.39 8.08
CA LYS A 4 -15.71 -21.18 9.32
C LYS A 4 -14.33 -21.81 9.28
N ARG A 5 -14.24 -23.05 8.75
CA ARG A 5 -12.94 -23.74 8.60
C ARG A 5 -12.03 -23.07 7.58
N LEU A 6 -12.65 -22.51 6.52
CA LEU A 6 -11.91 -21.77 5.49
C LEU A 6 -11.31 -20.47 6.06
N LEU A 7 -12.03 -19.75 6.89
CA LEU A 7 -11.52 -18.54 7.57
C LEU A 7 -10.43 -18.87 8.59
N ILE A 8 -10.56 -19.99 9.32
CA ILE A 8 -9.50 -20.47 10.22
C ILE A 8 -8.24 -20.84 9.44
N PHE A 9 -8.38 -21.53 8.29
CA PHE A 9 -7.26 -21.82 7.41
C PHE A 9 -6.56 -20.53 6.93
N ARG A 10 -7.33 -19.53 6.51
CA ARG A 10 -6.84 -18.20 6.14
C ARG A 10 -6.01 -17.58 7.27
N ALA A 11 -6.53 -17.57 8.49
CA ALA A 11 -5.82 -17.03 9.64
C ALA A 11 -4.47 -17.74 9.88
N VAL A 12 -4.44 -19.07 9.76
CA VAL A 12 -3.21 -19.86 9.92
C VAL A 12 -2.21 -19.58 8.80
N ALA A 13 -2.68 -19.49 7.56
CA ALA A 13 -1.84 -19.17 6.40
C ALA A 13 -1.16 -17.81 6.55
N ARG A 14 -1.89 -16.81 7.08
CA ARG A 14 -1.36 -15.45 7.29
C ARG A 14 -0.44 -15.33 8.51
N ALA A 15 -0.79 -16.00 9.61
CA ALA A 15 0.04 -16.02 10.80
C ALA A 15 1.33 -16.85 10.63
N GLY A 16 1.47 -17.64 9.56
CA GLY A 16 2.60 -18.54 9.34
C GLY A 16 2.77 -19.64 10.40
N SER A 17 1.87 -19.70 11.37
CA SER A 17 1.89 -20.71 12.43
C SER A 17 0.51 -20.96 13.04
N ILE A 18 0.25 -22.23 13.43
CA ILE A 18 -1.01 -22.60 14.08
C ILE A 18 -1.15 -21.93 15.45
N SER A 19 -0.06 -21.78 16.19
CA SER A 19 -0.06 -21.15 17.51
C SER A 19 -0.27 -19.64 17.42
N GLY A 20 0.28 -18.98 16.40
CA GLY A 20 0.03 -17.56 16.09
C GLY A 20 -1.45 -17.33 15.80
N ALA A 21 -2.00 -18.05 14.84
CA ALA A 21 -3.42 -17.95 14.47
C ALA A 21 -4.37 -18.28 15.65
N ALA A 22 -4.02 -19.27 16.47
CA ALA A 22 -4.82 -19.61 17.65
C ALA A 22 -4.90 -18.43 18.64
N ARG A 23 -3.79 -17.73 18.84
CA ARG A 23 -3.72 -16.53 19.69
C ARG A 23 -4.55 -15.40 19.12
N ASP A 24 -4.40 -15.12 17.82
CA ASP A 24 -5.11 -14.04 17.12
C ASP A 24 -6.63 -14.28 17.09
N LEU A 25 -7.05 -15.55 16.99
CA LEU A 25 -8.45 -15.95 17.02
C LEU A 25 -9.05 -16.08 18.45
N GLY A 26 -8.23 -15.97 19.51
CA GLY A 26 -8.66 -16.24 20.89
C GLY A 26 -9.01 -17.71 21.16
N TRP A 27 -8.39 -18.64 20.40
CA TRP A 27 -8.67 -20.08 20.46
C TRP A 27 -7.46 -20.87 20.98
N THR A 28 -7.71 -22.15 21.29
CA THR A 28 -6.62 -23.07 21.61
C THR A 28 -6.02 -23.67 20.32
N GLN A 29 -4.70 -23.88 20.32
CA GLN A 29 -4.01 -24.53 19.20
C GLN A 29 -4.60 -25.90 18.80
N PRO A 30 -5.00 -26.79 19.73
CA PRO A 30 -5.68 -28.04 19.38
C PRO A 30 -6.99 -27.84 18.61
N ALA A 31 -7.80 -26.83 18.98
CA ALA A 31 -9.03 -26.50 18.31
C ALA A 31 -8.79 -26.05 16.85
N VAL A 32 -7.84 -25.13 16.63
CA VAL A 32 -7.44 -24.71 15.29
C VAL A 32 -6.94 -25.90 14.47
N SER A 33 -6.07 -26.75 15.05
CA SER A 33 -5.57 -27.96 14.38
C SER A 33 -6.68 -28.94 13.99
N GLN A 34 -7.71 -29.06 14.81
CA GLN A 34 -8.87 -29.91 14.50
C GLN A 34 -9.66 -29.41 13.30
N HIS A 35 -9.91 -28.10 13.23
CA HIS A 35 -10.59 -27.48 12.10
C HIS A 35 -9.81 -27.60 10.81
N LEU A 36 -8.48 -27.40 10.83
CA LEU A 36 -7.62 -27.58 9.67
C LEU A 36 -7.66 -29.02 9.14
N ARG A 37 -7.51 -30.03 10.02
CA ARG A 37 -7.59 -31.44 9.61
C ARG A 37 -8.97 -31.78 9.01
N ALA A 38 -10.03 -31.20 9.56
CA ALA A 38 -11.39 -31.41 9.05
C ALA A 38 -11.57 -30.76 7.66
N LEU A 39 -10.95 -29.59 7.42
CA LEU A 39 -10.94 -28.94 6.13
C LEU A 39 -10.17 -29.78 5.11
N GLU A 40 -8.94 -30.18 5.41
CA GLU A 40 -8.10 -31.01 4.52
C GLU A 40 -8.77 -32.32 4.16
N ARG A 41 -9.44 -32.97 5.12
CA ARG A 41 -10.27 -34.15 4.82
C ARG A 41 -11.43 -33.84 3.90
N SER A 42 -12.08 -32.70 4.01
CA SER A 42 -13.22 -32.31 3.17
C SER A 42 -12.82 -31.97 1.73
N VAL A 43 -11.59 -31.50 1.51
CA VAL A 43 -11.06 -31.19 0.18
C VAL A 43 -10.19 -32.32 -0.41
N GLY A 44 -9.85 -33.32 0.40
CA GLY A 44 -9.15 -34.53 -0.06
C GLY A 44 -7.64 -34.34 -0.27
N CYS A 45 -7.05 -33.21 0.13
CA CYS A 45 -5.61 -32.97 -0.01
C CYS A 45 -5.06 -32.13 1.15
N ALA A 46 -3.73 -32.20 1.36
CA ALA A 46 -3.03 -31.35 2.29
C ALA A 46 -2.99 -29.91 1.75
N LEU A 47 -3.33 -28.96 2.61
CA LEU A 47 -3.31 -27.52 2.30
C LEU A 47 -2.07 -26.85 2.89
N LEU A 48 -1.52 -27.44 3.96
CA LEU A 48 -0.41 -26.91 4.73
C LEU A 48 0.67 -27.97 4.93
N LEU A 49 1.90 -27.58 4.79
CA LEU A 49 3.08 -28.32 5.22
C LEU A 49 3.52 -27.79 6.57
N ARG A 50 3.79 -28.70 7.53
CA ARG A 50 4.23 -28.36 8.88
C ARG A 50 5.72 -28.65 8.99
N GLY A 51 6.51 -27.64 9.37
CA GLY A 51 7.94 -27.76 9.55
C GLY A 51 8.43 -27.07 10.82
N ALA A 52 9.72 -27.20 11.11
CA ALA A 52 10.36 -26.54 12.25
C ALA A 52 10.26 -24.99 12.20
N GLY A 53 10.08 -24.41 10.99
CA GLY A 53 9.91 -22.98 10.77
C GLY A 53 8.46 -22.46 10.79
N GLY A 54 7.47 -23.33 11.07
CA GLY A 54 6.06 -22.93 11.05
C GLY A 54 5.22 -23.72 10.05
N VAL A 55 4.38 -23.01 9.30
CA VAL A 55 3.44 -23.57 8.35
C VAL A 55 3.67 -22.95 6.97
N GLU A 56 3.85 -23.80 5.94
CA GLU A 56 3.95 -23.40 4.54
C GLU A 56 2.73 -23.87 3.75
N LEU A 57 2.31 -23.09 2.75
CA LEU A 57 1.21 -23.45 1.87
C LEU A 57 1.63 -24.48 0.80
N THR A 58 0.84 -25.51 0.60
CA THR A 58 0.89 -26.34 -0.62
C THR A 58 0.34 -25.55 -1.81
N GLU A 59 0.47 -26.07 -3.02
CA GLU A 59 -0.17 -25.45 -4.20
C GLU A 59 -1.70 -25.41 -4.08
N PRO A 60 -2.42 -26.49 -3.68
CA PRO A 60 -3.84 -26.40 -3.34
C PRO A 60 -4.13 -25.40 -2.22
N GLY A 61 -3.24 -25.26 -1.24
CA GLY A 61 -3.34 -24.27 -0.17
C GLY A 61 -3.30 -22.82 -0.70
N ARG A 62 -2.40 -22.52 -1.63
CA ARG A 62 -2.34 -21.19 -2.27
C ARG A 62 -3.61 -20.86 -3.04
N VAL A 63 -4.11 -21.80 -3.84
CA VAL A 63 -5.37 -21.65 -4.57
C VAL A 63 -6.54 -21.42 -3.59
N LEU A 64 -6.60 -22.19 -2.51
CA LEU A 64 -7.67 -22.08 -1.52
C LEU A 64 -7.57 -20.78 -0.73
N LEU A 65 -6.36 -20.26 -0.45
CA LEU A 65 -6.16 -18.98 0.24
C LEU A 65 -6.79 -17.81 -0.53
N VAL A 66 -6.58 -17.75 -1.85
CA VAL A 66 -7.22 -16.72 -2.70
C VAL A 66 -8.75 -16.75 -2.56
N ARG A 67 -9.34 -17.95 -2.50
CA ARG A 67 -10.80 -18.09 -2.30
C ARG A 67 -11.24 -17.76 -0.88
N ALA A 68 -10.41 -18.07 0.11
CA ALA A 68 -10.65 -17.72 1.52
C ALA A 68 -10.61 -16.22 1.74
N ASP A 69 -9.68 -15.53 1.09
CA ASP A 69 -9.59 -14.06 1.12
C ASP A 69 -10.85 -13.45 0.49
N ALA A 70 -11.27 -13.90 -0.69
CA ALA A 70 -12.48 -13.41 -1.33
C ALA A 70 -13.75 -13.64 -0.45
N LEU A 71 -13.86 -14.79 0.21
CA LEU A 71 -14.98 -15.06 1.13
C LEU A 71 -14.95 -14.14 2.35
N ALA A 72 -13.79 -13.91 2.95
CA ALA A 72 -13.64 -13.02 4.11
C ALA A 72 -14.15 -11.62 3.79
N VAL A 73 -13.85 -11.14 2.58
CA VAL A 73 -14.35 -9.87 2.04
C VAL A 73 -15.89 -9.85 1.97
N GLN A 74 -16.48 -10.86 1.33
CA GLN A 74 -17.94 -10.90 1.14
C GLN A 74 -18.68 -10.94 2.49
N LEU A 75 -18.15 -11.67 3.46
CA LEU A 75 -18.71 -11.69 4.81
C LEU A 75 -18.61 -10.31 5.47
N HIS A 76 -17.48 -9.64 5.35
CA HIS A 76 -17.32 -8.30 5.90
C HIS A 76 -18.28 -7.30 5.25
N MET A 77 -18.43 -7.33 3.94
CA MET A 77 -19.41 -6.47 3.23
C MET A 77 -20.84 -6.73 3.71
N ALA A 78 -21.22 -8.00 3.90
CA ALA A 78 -22.54 -8.34 4.42
C ALA A 78 -22.75 -7.85 5.87
N GLU A 79 -21.74 -7.93 6.71
CA GLU A 79 -21.77 -7.38 8.08
C GLU A 79 -21.94 -5.86 8.07
N GLU A 80 -21.23 -5.14 7.19
CA GLU A 80 -21.36 -3.68 7.02
C GLU A 80 -22.74 -3.29 6.50
N GLU A 81 -23.29 -4.00 5.49
CA GLU A 81 -24.65 -3.76 5.00
C GLU A 81 -25.70 -3.96 6.09
N LEU A 82 -25.54 -5.01 6.90
CA LEU A 82 -26.46 -5.29 8.02
C LEU A 82 -26.34 -4.26 9.14
N ALA A 83 -25.13 -3.77 9.40
CA ALA A 83 -24.90 -2.70 10.37
C ALA A 83 -25.57 -1.40 9.94
N ASP A 84 -25.52 -1.06 8.64
CA ASP A 84 -26.22 0.10 8.08
C ASP A 84 -27.75 -0.04 8.14
N LEU A 85 -28.27 -1.22 7.84
CA LEU A 85 -29.71 -1.52 7.94
C LEU A 85 -30.23 -1.48 9.38
N SER A 86 -29.37 -1.77 10.36
CA SER A 86 -29.73 -1.71 11.78
C SER A 86 -29.77 -0.30 12.36
N ALA A 87 -29.65 0.73 11.53
CA ALA A 87 -29.79 2.17 11.86
C ALA A 87 -28.73 2.72 12.85
N LEU A 88 -27.70 1.99 13.11
CA LEU A 88 -26.54 2.51 13.84
C LEU A 88 -25.58 3.11 12.82
N ARG A 89 -25.66 4.38 12.60
CA ARG A 89 -24.88 5.24 11.69
C ARG A 89 -23.38 5.27 12.03
N ARG A 90 -22.81 4.19 12.48
CA ARG A 90 -21.40 4.02 12.76
C ARG A 90 -20.81 3.17 11.65
N GLY A 91 -20.16 3.82 10.71
CA GLY A 91 -19.35 3.17 9.70
C GLY A 91 -17.91 3.05 10.15
N ARG A 92 -17.20 2.02 9.68
CA ARG A 92 -15.76 1.89 9.81
C ARG A 92 -15.20 1.67 8.42
N VAL A 93 -14.13 2.39 8.08
CA VAL A 93 -13.40 2.23 6.82
C VAL A 93 -11.93 2.01 7.12
N ARG A 94 -11.39 0.89 6.64
CA ARG A 94 -9.97 0.58 6.74
C ARG A 94 -9.30 1.00 5.45
N LEU A 95 -8.34 1.90 5.55
CA LEU A 95 -7.64 2.52 4.44
C LEU A 95 -6.15 2.15 4.49
N ALA A 96 -5.60 1.67 3.37
CA ALA A 96 -4.16 1.62 3.17
C ALA A 96 -3.70 2.80 2.31
N ALA A 97 -2.57 3.40 2.63
CA ALA A 97 -1.99 4.47 1.83
C ALA A 97 -0.46 4.50 1.96
N TYR A 98 0.22 4.85 0.88
CA TYR A 98 1.67 5.02 0.90
C TYR A 98 2.08 6.28 1.69
N PRO A 99 3.32 6.35 2.23
CA PRO A 99 3.74 7.35 3.22
C PRO A 99 3.38 8.79 2.86
N SER A 100 3.70 9.25 1.66
CA SER A 100 3.43 10.66 1.30
C SER A 100 1.94 10.98 1.12
N ALA A 101 1.09 10.03 0.73
CA ALA A 101 -0.36 10.20 0.72
C ALA A 101 -0.93 10.16 2.14
N ALA A 102 -0.43 9.24 2.97
CA ALA A 102 -0.79 9.15 4.39
C ALA A 102 -0.48 10.44 5.15
N ALA A 103 0.57 11.16 4.76
CA ALA A 103 0.95 12.42 5.38
C ALA A 103 0.23 13.67 4.81
N THR A 104 -0.34 13.62 3.62
CA THR A 104 -0.90 14.80 2.92
C THR A 104 -2.38 14.67 2.59
N LEU A 105 -2.72 13.80 1.66
CA LEU A 105 -4.08 13.60 1.16
C LEU A 105 -5.01 13.02 2.24
N VAL A 106 -4.59 11.94 2.88
CA VAL A 106 -5.43 11.16 3.80
C VAL A 106 -5.88 11.97 5.02
N PRO A 107 -5.03 12.74 5.73
CA PRO A 107 -5.48 13.54 6.86
C PRO A 107 -6.54 14.57 6.49
N ARG A 108 -6.43 15.18 5.31
CA ARG A 108 -7.44 16.14 4.80
C ARG A 108 -8.77 15.46 4.54
N ALA A 109 -8.73 14.29 3.88
CA ALA A 109 -9.92 13.51 3.60
C ALA A 109 -10.61 13.02 4.90
N ILE A 110 -9.84 12.53 5.87
CA ILE A 110 -10.38 12.12 7.18
C ILE A 110 -10.98 13.31 7.92
N ALA A 111 -10.33 14.47 7.92
CA ALA A 111 -10.87 15.68 8.53
C ALA A 111 -12.17 16.13 7.87
N GLY A 112 -12.24 16.11 6.53
CA GLY A 112 -13.46 16.39 5.77
C GLY A 112 -14.59 15.40 6.07
N LEU A 113 -14.28 14.11 6.09
CA LEU A 113 -15.22 13.05 6.44
C LEU A 113 -15.76 13.25 7.86
N ARG A 114 -14.87 13.45 8.83
CA ARG A 114 -15.25 13.61 10.24
C ARG A 114 -16.13 14.81 10.49
N SER A 115 -15.94 15.90 9.73
CA SER A 115 -16.79 17.09 9.87
C SER A 115 -18.23 16.88 9.37
N ARG A 116 -18.43 15.98 8.38
CA ARG A 116 -19.73 15.70 7.77
C ARG A 116 -20.39 14.46 8.35
N HIS A 117 -19.58 13.49 8.76
CA HIS A 117 -20.00 12.17 9.24
C HIS A 117 -19.18 11.79 10.48
N PRO A 118 -19.46 12.41 11.64
CA PRO A 118 -18.66 12.23 12.86
C PRO A 118 -18.64 10.79 13.40
N ASP A 119 -19.63 10.00 13.01
CA ASP A 119 -19.80 8.60 13.43
C ASP A 119 -19.10 7.58 12.51
N ILE A 120 -18.40 8.04 11.46
CA ILE A 120 -17.58 7.17 10.63
C ILE A 120 -16.14 7.18 11.16
N ASP A 121 -15.67 6.01 11.54
CA ASP A 121 -14.28 5.78 11.95
C ASP A 121 -13.42 5.38 10.76
N VAL A 122 -12.20 5.91 10.67
CA VAL A 122 -11.23 5.56 9.62
C VAL A 122 -9.96 5.04 10.26
N GLU A 123 -9.63 3.80 9.94
CA GLU A 123 -8.35 3.20 10.34
C GLU A 123 -7.38 3.28 9.18
N LEU A 124 -6.24 3.91 9.41
CA LEU A 124 -5.18 4.07 8.43
C LEU A 124 -4.06 3.05 8.69
N THR A 125 -3.69 2.32 7.65
CA THR A 125 -2.47 1.51 7.59
C THR A 125 -1.53 2.11 6.54
N GLU A 126 -0.30 2.44 6.94
CA GLU A 126 0.72 2.86 5.99
C GLU A 126 1.26 1.63 5.27
N ALA A 127 1.18 1.64 3.93
CA ALA A 127 1.66 0.54 3.09
C ALA A 127 1.98 1.05 1.68
N GLU A 128 3.09 0.59 1.11
CA GLU A 128 3.45 0.86 -0.29
C GLU A 128 2.47 0.13 -1.25
N PRO A 129 2.30 0.60 -2.51
CA PRO A 129 1.27 0.08 -3.41
C PRO A 129 1.18 -1.43 -3.55
N PRO A 130 2.27 -2.22 -3.65
CA PRO A 130 2.15 -3.67 -3.71
C PRO A 130 1.51 -4.26 -2.46
N GLU A 131 1.98 -3.85 -1.27
CA GLU A 131 1.45 -4.31 0.01
C GLU A 131 0.01 -3.81 0.24
N ALA A 132 -0.29 -2.55 -0.11
CA ALA A 132 -1.63 -1.99 -0.03
C ALA A 132 -2.64 -2.79 -0.87
N LEU A 133 -2.24 -3.23 -2.07
CA LEU A 133 -3.06 -4.09 -2.92
C LEU A 133 -3.22 -5.50 -2.35
N ASP A 134 -2.18 -6.05 -1.72
CA ASP A 134 -2.26 -7.34 -1.03
C ASP A 134 -3.22 -7.28 0.16
N LEU A 135 -3.15 -6.22 0.98
CA LEU A 135 -4.10 -5.97 2.07
C LEU A 135 -5.53 -5.83 1.56
N LEU A 136 -5.72 -5.12 0.44
CA LEU A 136 -7.03 -4.97 -0.19
C LEU A 136 -7.57 -6.30 -0.72
N ASN A 137 -6.76 -7.09 -1.41
CA ASN A 137 -7.14 -8.42 -1.90
C ASN A 137 -7.48 -9.38 -0.76
N ALA A 138 -6.77 -9.25 0.34
CA ALA A 138 -6.98 -10.06 1.54
C ALA A 138 -8.24 -9.68 2.32
N GLY A 139 -8.80 -8.50 2.08
CA GLY A 139 -9.91 -7.99 2.86
C GLY A 139 -9.51 -7.37 4.19
N ASP A 140 -8.24 -7.08 4.37
CA ASP A 140 -7.73 -6.43 5.57
C ASP A 140 -7.95 -4.92 5.54
N VAL A 141 -8.10 -4.36 4.32
CA VAL A 141 -8.52 -2.96 4.10
C VAL A 141 -9.67 -2.89 3.07
N ASP A 142 -10.42 -1.81 3.11
CA ASP A 142 -11.58 -1.56 2.26
C ASP A 142 -11.22 -0.68 1.06
N LEU A 143 -10.26 0.22 1.24
CA LEU A 143 -9.71 1.14 0.26
C LEU A 143 -8.19 1.11 0.30
N ALA A 144 -7.56 1.38 -0.84
CA ALA A 144 -6.14 1.64 -0.93
C ALA A 144 -5.88 2.90 -1.77
N VAL A 145 -5.07 3.82 -1.27
CA VAL A 145 -4.50 4.89 -2.07
C VAL A 145 -3.16 4.41 -2.59
N VAL A 146 -3.04 4.33 -3.91
CA VAL A 146 -1.84 3.83 -4.59
C VAL A 146 -1.37 4.80 -5.67
N PHE A 147 -0.18 4.56 -6.22
CA PHE A 147 0.35 5.33 -7.33
C PHE A 147 1.00 4.45 -8.40
N SER A 148 1.16 5.01 -9.59
CA SER A 148 1.87 4.39 -10.71
C SER A 148 2.73 5.41 -11.46
N TYR A 149 3.81 4.90 -12.05
CA TYR A 149 4.58 5.58 -13.09
C TYR A 149 4.29 4.89 -14.41
N GLY A 150 3.34 5.42 -15.19
CA GLY A 150 2.88 4.82 -16.46
C GLY A 150 1.40 4.48 -16.45
N ASP A 151 0.97 3.66 -17.40
CA ASP A 151 -0.43 3.62 -17.82
C ASP A 151 -1.35 2.72 -16.97
N ASP A 152 -0.84 1.80 -16.17
CA ASP A 152 -1.75 0.95 -15.38
C ASP A 152 -1.16 0.45 -14.05
N PRO A 153 -1.73 0.90 -12.91
CA PRO A 153 -1.27 0.45 -11.60
C PRO A 153 -1.91 -0.87 -11.14
N VAL A 154 -3.04 -1.28 -11.70
CA VAL A 154 -3.84 -2.36 -11.16
C VAL A 154 -4.40 -3.26 -12.27
N ASP A 155 -3.70 -4.32 -12.57
CA ASP A 155 -4.20 -5.42 -13.41
C ASP A 155 -4.64 -6.60 -12.51
N THR A 156 -5.65 -6.34 -11.66
CA THR A 156 -6.19 -7.37 -10.76
C THR A 156 -7.70 -7.47 -10.95
N PRO A 157 -8.23 -8.61 -11.43
CA PRO A 157 -9.67 -8.81 -11.58
C PRO A 157 -10.43 -8.57 -10.26
N GLY A 158 -11.54 -7.83 -10.35
CA GLY A 158 -12.39 -7.49 -9.20
C GLY A 158 -11.93 -6.27 -8.40
N LEU A 159 -10.82 -5.64 -8.79
CA LEU A 159 -10.42 -4.33 -8.27
C LEU A 159 -10.76 -3.23 -9.28
N ARG A 160 -11.17 -2.09 -8.76
CA ARG A 160 -11.44 -0.87 -9.53
C ARG A 160 -10.44 0.19 -9.16
N TRP A 161 -9.76 0.71 -10.16
CA TRP A 161 -8.88 1.86 -10.06
C TRP A 161 -9.61 3.15 -10.44
N THR A 162 -9.51 4.17 -9.59
CA THR A 162 -10.01 5.51 -9.88
C THR A 162 -8.84 6.48 -9.75
N PRO A 163 -8.28 6.97 -10.86
CA PRO A 163 -7.22 7.97 -10.82
C PRO A 163 -7.78 9.28 -10.24
N LEU A 164 -6.99 9.92 -9.36
CA LEU A 164 -7.33 11.21 -8.77
C LEU A 164 -6.57 12.33 -9.45
N ALA A 165 -5.23 12.25 -9.47
CA ALA A 165 -4.40 13.27 -10.09
C ALA A 165 -3.01 12.75 -10.47
N GLY A 166 -2.34 13.53 -11.32
CA GLY A 166 -0.91 13.41 -11.56
C GLY A 166 -0.13 14.37 -10.66
N GLU A 167 1.00 13.92 -10.13
CA GLU A 167 1.93 14.77 -9.39
C GLU A 167 3.34 14.68 -9.99
N PRO A 168 4.04 15.82 -10.14
CA PRO A 168 5.39 15.82 -10.65
C PRO A 168 6.36 15.22 -9.65
N VAL A 169 7.42 14.63 -10.20
CA VAL A 169 8.60 14.20 -9.47
C VAL A 169 9.65 15.29 -9.60
N ALA A 170 10.36 15.57 -8.51
CA ALA A 170 11.39 16.59 -8.45
C ALA A 170 12.73 16.00 -8.02
N LEU A 171 13.81 16.55 -8.56
CA LEU A 171 15.15 16.28 -8.08
C LEU A 171 15.39 17.04 -6.77
N VAL A 172 15.96 16.35 -5.79
CA VAL A 172 16.37 16.91 -4.51
C VAL A 172 17.88 16.71 -4.34
N VAL A 173 18.57 17.81 -4.07
CA VAL A 173 20.01 17.86 -3.83
C VAL A 173 20.30 18.69 -2.58
N GLY A 174 21.47 18.54 -2.00
CA GLY A 174 21.90 19.40 -0.89
C GLY A 174 21.94 20.88 -1.30
N ALA A 175 21.74 21.79 -0.35
CA ALA A 175 21.65 23.24 -0.61
C ALA A 175 22.88 23.80 -1.36
N ASP A 176 24.06 23.27 -1.06
CA ASP A 176 25.32 23.70 -1.71
C ASP A 176 25.69 22.91 -2.97
N HIS A 177 24.89 21.93 -3.33
CA HIS A 177 25.17 21.07 -4.48
C HIS A 177 25.16 21.86 -5.80
N ALA A 178 26.16 21.61 -6.66
CA ALA A 178 26.32 22.36 -7.91
C ALA A 178 25.09 22.27 -8.84
N ALA A 179 24.41 21.12 -8.87
CA ALA A 179 23.20 20.90 -9.64
C ALA A 179 22.03 21.81 -9.23
N GLY A 180 21.98 22.23 -7.96
CA GLY A 180 20.98 23.17 -7.45
C GLY A 180 21.02 24.54 -8.13
N ARG A 181 22.21 24.96 -8.58
CA ARG A 181 22.49 26.30 -9.15
C ARG A 181 22.55 26.33 -10.67
N ARG A 182 22.56 25.16 -11.35
CA ARG A 182 22.63 25.10 -12.83
C ARG A 182 21.35 25.61 -13.47
N LYS A 183 21.49 26.52 -14.45
CA LYS A 183 20.33 27.02 -15.24
C LYS A 183 19.70 25.92 -16.10
N ARG A 184 20.53 25.08 -16.71
CA ARG A 184 20.10 23.89 -17.45
C ARG A 184 20.67 22.67 -16.74
N LEU A 185 19.82 21.74 -16.41
CA LEU A 185 20.17 20.51 -15.72
C LEU A 185 19.50 19.34 -16.45
N THR A 186 20.28 18.32 -16.72
CA THR A 186 19.82 17.03 -17.24
C THR A 186 20.16 15.93 -16.23
N LEU A 187 19.47 14.80 -16.30
CA LEU A 187 19.81 13.66 -15.45
C LEU A 187 21.25 13.17 -15.68
N ARG A 188 21.76 13.27 -16.90
CA ARG A 188 23.15 12.89 -17.24
C ARG A 188 24.21 13.70 -16.47
N ASP A 189 23.87 14.91 -16.06
CA ASP A 189 24.77 15.73 -15.22
C ASP A 189 24.97 15.15 -13.82
N LEU A 190 24.18 14.15 -13.44
CA LEU A 190 24.17 13.47 -12.14
C LEU A 190 24.68 12.02 -12.24
N ALA A 191 25.31 11.64 -13.37
CA ALA A 191 25.72 10.26 -13.61
C ALA A 191 26.78 9.77 -12.60
N ASP A 192 27.65 10.66 -12.13
CA ASP A 192 28.72 10.34 -11.19
C ASP A 192 28.29 10.49 -9.72
N GLU A 193 27.08 11.03 -9.48
CA GLU A 193 26.58 11.25 -8.13
C GLU A 193 26.13 9.93 -7.47
N PRO A 194 26.27 9.79 -6.15
CA PRO A 194 25.60 8.74 -5.41
C PRO A 194 24.09 8.99 -5.37
N TRP A 195 23.32 7.94 -5.56
CA TRP A 195 21.87 8.02 -5.57
C TRP A 195 21.27 7.42 -4.31
N ILE A 196 20.21 8.07 -3.82
CA ILE A 196 19.36 7.61 -2.74
C ILE A 196 17.99 7.33 -3.37
N VAL A 197 17.45 6.13 -3.15
CA VAL A 197 16.18 5.70 -3.77
C VAL A 197 15.20 5.24 -2.70
N GLY A 198 13.91 5.38 -2.98
CA GLY A 198 12.83 4.94 -2.11
C GLY A 198 12.36 3.51 -2.42
N CYS A 199 11.05 3.30 -2.32
CA CYS A 199 10.37 2.04 -2.54
C CYS A 199 10.66 1.40 -3.90
N ALA A 200 10.31 0.14 -4.05
CA ALA A 200 10.60 -0.62 -5.27
C ALA A 200 10.11 0.08 -6.56
N ARG A 201 8.92 0.67 -6.54
CA ARG A 201 8.35 1.41 -7.69
C ARG A 201 9.12 2.71 -7.96
N CYS A 202 9.43 3.48 -6.92
CA CYS A 202 10.21 4.72 -7.04
C CYS A 202 11.64 4.43 -7.54
N ARG A 203 12.25 3.35 -7.03
CA ARG A 203 13.55 2.88 -7.51
C ARG A 203 13.49 2.50 -8.98
N ALA A 204 12.52 1.68 -9.40
CA ALA A 204 12.37 1.26 -10.79
C ALA A 204 12.22 2.48 -11.73
N HIS A 205 11.40 3.46 -11.36
CA HIS A 205 11.26 4.71 -12.11
C HIS A 205 12.58 5.47 -12.21
N THR A 206 13.31 5.64 -11.11
CA THR A 206 14.62 6.32 -11.10
C THR A 206 15.62 5.61 -12.02
N LEU A 207 15.69 4.27 -11.93
CA LEU A 207 16.59 3.48 -12.79
C LEU A 207 16.24 3.63 -14.27
N LEU A 208 14.96 3.61 -14.61
CA LEU A 208 14.49 3.80 -15.99
C LEU A 208 14.88 5.17 -16.53
N LEU A 209 14.62 6.24 -15.78
CA LEU A 209 14.98 7.60 -16.19
C LEU A 209 16.50 7.78 -16.38
N CYS A 210 17.30 7.17 -15.52
CA CYS A 210 18.76 7.21 -15.64
C CYS A 210 19.25 6.41 -16.85
N ALA A 211 18.65 5.26 -17.13
CA ALA A 211 18.95 4.46 -18.31
C ALA A 211 18.60 5.21 -19.60
N ASP A 212 17.46 5.88 -19.66
CA ASP A 212 17.05 6.73 -20.78
C ASP A 212 18.00 7.93 -20.96
N ALA A 213 18.59 8.42 -19.87
CA ALA A 213 19.63 9.45 -19.90
C ALA A 213 21.03 8.90 -20.25
N GLY A 214 21.18 7.58 -20.45
CA GLY A 214 22.38 6.91 -20.91
C GLY A 214 23.39 6.59 -19.80
N PHE A 215 22.94 6.36 -18.56
CA PHE A 215 23.80 5.92 -17.46
C PHE A 215 23.07 5.02 -16.47
N GLU A 216 23.84 4.26 -15.69
CA GLU A 216 23.34 3.48 -14.57
C GLU A 216 23.65 4.22 -13.25
N PRO A 217 22.65 4.52 -12.41
CA PRO A 217 22.86 5.28 -11.19
C PRO A 217 23.54 4.41 -10.12
N ARG A 218 24.54 4.99 -9.45
CA ARG A 218 25.22 4.35 -8.34
C ARG A 218 24.38 4.48 -7.06
N VAL A 219 23.43 3.55 -6.86
CA VAL A 219 22.59 3.52 -5.66
C VAL A 219 23.42 3.18 -4.43
N ARG A 220 23.44 4.07 -3.42
CA ARG A 220 24.16 3.91 -2.16
C ARG A 220 23.25 3.71 -0.96
N HIS A 221 22.09 4.33 -0.97
CA HIS A 221 21.14 4.27 0.13
C HIS A 221 19.73 3.95 -0.39
N ILE A 222 18.97 3.22 0.41
CA ILE A 222 17.58 2.87 0.12
C ILE A 222 16.78 3.15 1.39
N SER A 223 15.72 3.95 1.28
CA SER A 223 14.79 4.22 2.37
C SER A 223 13.45 4.68 1.81
N ASP A 224 12.35 4.13 2.33
CA ASP A 224 10.99 4.55 1.97
C ASP A 224 10.57 5.80 2.76
N ASP A 225 11.28 6.13 3.83
CA ASP A 225 11.07 7.32 4.64
C ASP A 225 11.72 8.55 3.98
N TYR A 226 10.87 9.42 3.42
CA TYR A 226 11.31 10.64 2.75
C TYR A 226 11.94 11.68 3.71
N VAL A 227 11.75 11.57 5.03
CA VAL A 227 12.46 12.38 6.03
C VAL A 227 13.90 11.91 6.12
N VAL A 228 14.12 10.58 6.23
CA VAL A 228 15.46 9.98 6.22
C VAL A 228 16.18 10.32 4.92
N VAL A 229 15.51 10.14 3.77
CA VAL A 229 16.07 10.45 2.45
C VAL A 229 16.55 11.91 2.38
N GLN A 230 15.72 12.88 2.79
CA GLN A 230 16.09 14.30 2.73
C GLN A 230 17.21 14.66 3.71
N ASN A 231 17.26 14.02 4.88
CA ASN A 231 18.41 14.21 5.80
C ASN A 231 19.72 13.70 5.20
N LEU A 232 19.70 12.53 4.53
CA LEU A 232 20.89 12.03 3.83
C LEU A 232 21.34 12.95 2.68
N VAL A 233 20.39 13.51 1.94
CA VAL A 233 20.66 14.50 0.88
C VAL A 233 21.24 15.79 1.45
N ALA A 234 20.69 16.28 2.56
CA ALA A 234 21.12 17.52 3.20
C ALA A 234 22.58 17.49 3.65
N VAL A 235 23.06 16.32 4.09
CA VAL A 235 24.47 16.13 4.48
C VAL A 235 25.38 15.69 3.32
N GLY A 236 24.89 15.74 2.07
CA GLY A 236 25.69 15.51 0.86
C GLY A 236 25.99 14.04 0.56
N LEU A 237 25.22 13.09 1.09
CA LEU A 237 25.43 11.65 0.85
C LEU A 237 24.85 11.16 -0.48
N GLY A 238 24.16 12.02 -1.23
CA GLY A 238 23.66 11.71 -2.56
C GLY A 238 22.55 12.62 -3.03
N VAL A 239 22.01 12.27 -4.19
CA VAL A 239 20.86 12.94 -4.82
C VAL A 239 19.67 11.98 -4.89
N THR A 240 18.46 12.52 -5.01
CA THR A 240 17.25 11.71 -5.08
C THR A 240 16.16 12.35 -5.94
N LEU A 241 15.20 11.54 -6.36
CA LEU A 241 13.94 11.99 -6.94
C LEU A 241 12.83 11.74 -5.93
N LEU A 242 12.08 12.80 -5.59
CA LEU A 242 10.92 12.71 -4.70
C LEU A 242 9.67 13.28 -5.38
N PRO A 243 8.49 12.70 -5.13
CA PRO A 243 7.22 13.27 -5.59
C PRO A 243 6.88 14.54 -4.79
N ARG A 244 6.07 15.41 -5.38
CA ARG A 244 5.66 16.68 -4.75
C ARG A 244 5.03 16.48 -3.38
N SER A 245 4.17 15.48 -3.21
CA SER A 245 3.51 15.21 -1.93
C SER A 245 4.49 14.90 -0.79
N ALA A 246 5.60 14.21 -1.07
CA ALA A 246 6.64 13.98 -0.06
C ALA A 246 7.32 15.30 0.38
N LEU A 247 7.49 16.24 -0.57
CA LEU A 247 8.07 17.57 -0.29
C LEU A 247 7.08 18.52 0.36
N GLU A 248 5.78 18.32 0.15
CA GLU A 248 4.71 19.04 0.87
C GLU A 248 4.55 18.54 2.30
N ALA A 249 4.70 17.23 2.51
CA ALA A 249 4.63 16.63 3.85
C ALA A 249 5.81 17.06 4.74
N TYR A 250 6.99 17.05 4.16
CA TYR A 250 8.23 17.47 4.84
C TYR A 250 9.23 18.01 3.82
N ARG A 251 9.85 19.13 4.15
CA ARG A 251 10.96 19.71 3.39
C ARG A 251 12.09 20.12 4.32
N HIS A 252 13.23 19.45 4.15
CA HIS A 252 14.43 19.81 4.91
C HIS A 252 14.94 21.20 4.49
N PRO A 253 15.34 22.08 5.42
CA PRO A 253 15.80 23.45 5.08
C PRO A 253 17.06 23.45 4.21
N ASP A 254 17.94 22.49 4.38
CA ASP A 254 19.24 22.40 3.68
C ASP A 254 19.17 21.54 2.41
N VAL A 255 18.02 21.46 1.76
CA VAL A 255 17.89 20.85 0.43
C VAL A 255 17.40 21.86 -0.59
N THR A 256 17.85 21.68 -1.82
CA THR A 256 17.37 22.38 -3.01
C THR A 256 16.53 21.44 -3.86
N VAL A 257 15.33 21.88 -4.22
CA VAL A 257 14.39 21.13 -5.07
C VAL A 257 14.40 21.71 -6.47
N ARG A 258 14.51 20.84 -7.47
CA ARG A 258 14.47 21.21 -8.89
C ARG A 258 13.37 20.43 -9.58
N GLU A 259 12.39 21.14 -10.11
CA GLU A 259 11.33 20.57 -10.94
C GLU A 259 11.71 20.64 -12.42
N HIS A 260 11.49 19.56 -13.14
CA HIS A 260 11.64 19.50 -14.58
C HIS A 260 10.79 18.35 -15.13
N ALA A 261 10.19 18.57 -16.33
CA ALA A 261 9.32 17.57 -16.94
C ALA A 261 10.00 16.21 -17.19
N SER A 262 11.34 16.21 -17.41
CA SER A 262 12.11 14.98 -17.63
C SER A 262 12.24 14.07 -16.39
N PHE A 263 11.86 14.52 -15.22
CA PHE A 263 11.87 13.68 -14.01
C PHE A 263 10.57 12.86 -13.87
N GLY A 264 9.62 13.08 -14.79
CA GLY A 264 8.39 12.35 -14.89
C GLY A 264 7.30 12.84 -13.92
N THR A 265 6.20 12.13 -14.00
CA THR A 265 5.01 12.35 -13.18
C THR A 265 4.50 11.00 -12.75
N ARG A 266 4.04 10.86 -11.52
CA ARG A 266 3.27 9.69 -11.10
C ARG A 266 1.79 10.04 -11.04
N THR A 267 0.95 9.10 -11.40
CA THR A 267 -0.50 9.19 -11.20
C THR A 267 -0.85 8.47 -9.91
N TYR A 268 -1.61 9.11 -9.03
CA TYR A 268 -2.13 8.49 -7.84
C TYR A 268 -3.64 8.43 -7.86
N GLY A 269 -4.22 7.54 -7.09
CA GLY A 269 -5.65 7.37 -7.01
C GLY A 269 -6.06 6.30 -6.01
N ILE A 270 -7.33 5.93 -6.08
CA ILE A 270 -7.97 5.01 -5.15
C ILE A 270 -8.19 3.67 -5.83
N VAL A 271 -7.91 2.60 -5.11
CA VAL A 271 -8.30 1.24 -5.48
C VAL A 271 -9.26 0.70 -4.44
N HIS A 272 -10.33 0.11 -4.91
CA HIS A 272 -11.29 -0.62 -4.08
C HIS A 272 -11.83 -1.81 -4.85
N ARG A 273 -12.54 -2.71 -4.16
CA ARG A 273 -13.24 -3.81 -4.82
C ARG A 273 -14.47 -3.29 -5.54
N GLU A 274 -14.83 -3.97 -6.60
CA GLU A 274 -16.12 -3.75 -7.25
C GLU A 274 -17.25 -3.95 -6.23
N GLY A 275 -18.15 -2.97 -6.14
CA GLY A 275 -19.23 -2.93 -5.18
C GLY A 275 -18.91 -2.25 -3.84
N ALA A 276 -17.64 -1.97 -3.52
CA ALA A 276 -17.30 -1.26 -2.29
C ALA A 276 -17.87 0.16 -2.25
N GLU A 277 -18.10 0.77 -3.42
CA GLU A 277 -18.76 2.07 -3.54
C GLU A 277 -20.26 2.04 -3.11
N GLN A 278 -20.85 0.87 -2.92
CA GLN A 278 -22.21 0.71 -2.39
C GLN A 278 -22.24 0.77 -0.87
N VAL A 279 -21.10 0.60 -0.20
CA VAL A 279 -20.97 0.77 1.25
C VAL A 279 -20.93 2.27 1.57
N PRO A 280 -21.92 2.83 2.30
CA PRO A 280 -22.05 4.27 2.49
C PRO A 280 -20.80 4.95 3.09
N ALA A 281 -20.18 4.33 4.10
CA ALA A 281 -18.97 4.85 4.75
C ALA A 281 -17.79 4.89 3.75
N THR A 282 -17.59 3.81 2.98
CA THR A 282 -16.55 3.72 1.95
C THR A 282 -16.78 4.76 0.86
N ALA A 283 -18.01 4.88 0.35
CA ALA A 283 -18.39 5.88 -0.64
C ALA A 283 -18.15 7.33 -0.13
N ALA A 284 -18.41 7.56 1.15
CA ALA A 284 -18.18 8.87 1.76
C ALA A 284 -16.67 9.22 1.78
N LEU A 285 -15.80 8.28 2.20
CA LEU A 285 -14.36 8.49 2.20
C LEU A 285 -13.80 8.65 0.79
N VAL A 286 -14.30 7.87 -0.19
CA VAL A 286 -13.91 8.02 -1.61
C VAL A 286 -14.19 9.44 -2.11
N ARG A 287 -15.36 10.01 -1.78
CA ARG A 287 -15.69 11.41 -2.15
C ARG A 287 -14.72 12.41 -1.54
N GLU A 288 -14.35 12.23 -0.26
CA GLU A 288 -13.40 13.12 0.41
C GLU A 288 -11.98 13.01 -0.17
N LEU A 289 -11.54 11.81 -0.54
CA LEU A 289 -10.25 11.60 -1.20
C LEU A 289 -10.21 12.17 -2.61
N SER A 290 -11.39 12.36 -3.24
CA SER A 290 -11.51 12.87 -4.60
C SER A 290 -11.78 14.39 -4.67
N ALA A 291 -11.94 15.06 -3.54
CA ALA A 291 -12.24 16.49 -3.44
C ALA A 291 -10.96 17.33 -3.40
#